data_5a9557f68ec14f222426049e1d707068
#
_entry.id   5a9557f68ec14f222426049e1d707068
#
_cell.length_a   1.000
_cell.length_b   1.000
_cell.length_c   1.000
_cell.angle_alpha   90.00
_cell.angle_beta   90.00
_cell.angle_gamma   90.00
#
_symmetry.space_group_name_H-M   'P 1'
#
loop_
_entity.id
_entity.type
_entity.pdbx_description
1 polymer ?
#
loop_
_entity_poly.entity_id
_entity_poly.type
_entity_poly.pdbx_seq_one_letter_code
_entity_poly.pdbx_strand_id
1 'polypeptide(L)'
;MMKKLTSLLLSVVLLVSLLACGASAKTNSTVRVAGLKGPTTMGLVNLLAMEENGTASQKYDLQLYGAADEIVPKLIKGQVDIAAIPANLAATLYQKTNGGIQVMAVNTLGVLYVVEKGNTVHSFSDLKGRTILSTG
;
A
#
# COMPACT_ATOMS: atom_id res chain seq x y z
N MET A 1 -1.65 -60.51 13.14
CA MET A 1 -1.35 -59.84 11.85
C MET A 1 -2.12 -58.53 11.67
N MET A 2 -3.39 -58.43 12.01
CA MET A 2 -4.24 -57.22 11.84
C MET A 2 -3.69 -55.94 12.53
N LYS A 3 -3.19 -56.01 13.77
CA LYS A 3 -2.64 -54.85 14.51
C LYS A 3 -1.42 -54.23 13.84
N LYS A 4 -0.58 -55.00 13.15
CA LYS A 4 0.58 -54.46 12.41
C LYS A 4 0.15 -53.78 11.09
N LEU A 5 -0.91 -54.30 10.47
CA LEU A 5 -1.47 -53.72 9.23
C LEU A 5 -2.17 -52.39 9.49
N THR A 6 -2.91 -52.29 10.60
CA THR A 6 -3.57 -51.02 11.00
C THR A 6 -2.57 -49.94 11.39
N SER A 7 -1.46 -50.28 12.05
CA SER A 7 -0.38 -49.34 12.38
C SER A 7 0.33 -48.84 11.13
N LEU A 8 0.55 -49.70 10.13
CA LEU A 8 1.16 -49.29 8.86
C LEU A 8 0.26 -48.36 8.06
N LEU A 9 -1.05 -48.65 8.02
CA LEU A 9 -2.04 -47.76 7.36
C LEU A 9 -2.13 -46.37 8.02
N LEU A 10 -2.10 -46.34 9.35
CA LEU A 10 -2.15 -45.09 10.10
C LEU A 10 -0.91 -44.22 9.86
N SER A 11 0.29 -44.81 9.76
CA SER A 11 1.53 -44.08 9.48
C SER A 11 1.57 -43.53 8.05
N VAL A 12 1.03 -44.24 7.07
CA VAL A 12 0.93 -43.78 5.68
C VAL A 12 -0.03 -42.61 5.56
N VAL A 13 -1.19 -42.65 6.23
CA VAL A 13 -2.15 -41.54 6.26
C VAL A 13 -1.54 -40.28 6.91
N LEU A 14 -0.77 -40.46 7.97
CA LEU A 14 -0.08 -39.36 8.64
C LEU A 14 1.01 -38.73 7.75
N LEU A 15 1.76 -39.51 6.99
CA LEU A 15 2.76 -39.03 6.05
C LEU A 15 2.12 -38.26 4.87
N VAL A 16 0.99 -38.73 4.35
CA VAL A 16 0.29 -38.08 3.23
C VAL A 16 -0.32 -36.73 3.66
N SER A 17 -0.81 -36.63 4.91
CA SER A 17 -1.34 -35.37 5.44
C SER A 17 -0.26 -34.30 5.66
N LEU A 18 0.98 -34.69 5.96
CA LEU A 18 2.11 -33.75 6.07
C LEU A 18 2.58 -33.20 4.72
N LEU A 19 2.39 -33.94 3.64
CA LEU A 19 2.73 -33.46 2.27
C LEU A 19 1.69 -32.49 1.68
N ALA A 20 0.46 -32.50 2.18
CA ALA A 20 -0.61 -31.63 1.71
C ALA A 20 -0.50 -30.16 2.23
N CYS A 21 0.33 -29.89 3.23
CA CYS A 21 0.46 -28.56 3.88
C CYS A 21 1.47 -27.63 3.19
N GLY A 22 2.11 -28.04 2.08
CA GLY A 22 3.19 -27.30 1.42
C GLY A 22 2.84 -26.56 0.13
N ALA A 23 1.62 -26.69 -0.38
CA ALA A 23 1.21 -25.99 -1.58
C ALA A 23 0.58 -24.64 -1.21
N SER A 24 1.42 -23.65 -0.88
CA SER A 24 1.02 -22.23 -0.96
C SER A 24 0.68 -21.98 -2.43
N ALA A 25 -0.59 -22.04 -2.77
CA ALA A 25 -1.07 -21.63 -4.08
C ALA A 25 -0.63 -20.16 -4.26
N LYS A 26 0.32 -19.93 -5.17
CA LYS A 26 0.66 -18.59 -5.63
C LYS A 26 -0.62 -18.07 -6.29
N THR A 27 -1.43 -17.35 -5.53
CA THR A 27 -2.61 -16.68 -6.08
C THR A 27 -2.07 -15.63 -7.05
N ASN A 28 -2.23 -15.85 -8.34
CA ASN A 28 -1.94 -14.87 -9.40
C ASN A 28 -2.98 -13.72 -9.34
N SER A 29 -3.29 -13.24 -8.15
CA SER A 29 -4.17 -12.08 -7.98
C SER A 29 -3.36 -10.81 -8.28
N THR A 30 -3.84 -10.02 -9.23
CA THR A 30 -3.30 -8.68 -9.47
C THR A 30 -3.67 -7.78 -8.29
N VAL A 31 -2.68 -7.15 -7.67
CA VAL A 31 -2.88 -6.15 -6.62
C VAL A 31 -3.22 -4.82 -7.27
N ARG A 32 -4.40 -4.29 -6.98
CA ARG A 32 -4.88 -3.01 -7.53
C ARG A 32 -4.36 -1.87 -6.66
N VAL A 33 -3.56 -1.00 -7.26
CA VAL A 33 -2.90 0.11 -6.57
C VAL A 33 -3.44 1.42 -7.10
N ALA A 34 -3.85 2.33 -6.23
CA ALA A 34 -4.19 3.70 -6.58
C ALA A 34 -3.13 4.66 -6.07
N GLY A 35 -2.74 5.62 -6.92
CA GLY A 35 -1.81 6.67 -6.54
C GLY A 35 -2.31 8.05 -6.94
N LEU A 36 -1.93 9.08 -6.17
CA LEU A 36 -2.13 10.47 -6.56
C LEU A 36 -1.03 10.90 -7.54
N LYS A 37 -1.40 11.64 -8.57
CA LYS A 37 -0.42 12.32 -9.44
C LYS A 37 0.43 13.27 -8.59
N GLY A 38 1.75 13.03 -8.56
CA GLY A 38 2.70 13.88 -7.83
C GLY A 38 3.55 13.13 -6.79
N PRO A 39 4.13 13.84 -5.82
CA PRO A 39 5.13 13.30 -4.89
C PRO A 39 4.67 12.08 -4.10
N THR A 40 3.39 12.00 -3.74
CA THR A 40 2.82 10.90 -2.96
C THR A 40 3.02 9.53 -3.63
N THR A 41 2.99 9.48 -4.96
CA THR A 41 3.17 8.23 -5.72
C THR A 41 4.62 8.00 -6.14
N MET A 42 5.49 9.02 -6.08
CA MET A 42 6.91 8.85 -6.44
C MET A 42 7.62 7.77 -5.61
N GLY A 43 7.19 7.55 -4.37
CA GLY A 43 7.70 6.45 -3.54
C GLY A 43 7.39 5.04 -4.07
N LEU A 44 6.47 4.91 -5.04
CA LEU A 44 6.12 3.64 -5.67
C LEU A 44 6.81 3.40 -7.02
N VAL A 45 7.63 4.34 -7.51
CA VAL A 45 8.25 4.26 -8.85
C VAL A 45 9.10 2.99 -9.00
N ASN A 46 9.83 2.61 -7.95
CA ASN A 46 10.64 1.40 -8.01
C ASN A 46 9.79 0.12 -8.14
N LEU A 47 8.64 0.08 -7.46
CA LEU A 47 7.70 -1.03 -7.57
C LEU A 47 7.16 -1.16 -9.00
N LEU A 48 6.86 -0.04 -9.66
CA LEU A 48 6.41 0.00 -11.04
C LEU A 48 7.50 -0.50 -12.00
N ALA A 49 8.73 -0.05 -11.81
CA ALA A 49 9.86 -0.51 -12.61
C ALA A 49 10.10 -2.02 -12.44
N MET A 50 9.92 -2.55 -11.23
CA MET A 50 10.03 -3.99 -10.98
C MET A 50 8.92 -4.78 -11.67
N GLU A 51 7.69 -4.25 -11.69
CA GLU A 51 6.55 -4.85 -12.37
C GLU A 51 6.77 -4.88 -13.88
N GLU A 52 7.16 -3.74 -14.47
CA GLU A 52 7.44 -3.59 -15.90
C GLU A 52 8.57 -4.53 -16.38
N ASN A 53 9.61 -4.70 -15.56
CA ASN A 53 10.73 -5.60 -15.85
C ASN A 53 10.44 -7.08 -15.50
N GLY A 54 9.26 -7.40 -14.99
CA GLY A 54 8.88 -8.75 -14.59
C GLY A 54 9.64 -9.30 -13.37
N THR A 55 10.27 -8.43 -12.56
CA THR A 55 11.03 -8.81 -11.36
C THR A 55 10.21 -8.65 -10.08
N ALA A 56 9.01 -8.09 -10.15
CA ALA A 56 8.09 -8.00 -9.03
C ALA A 56 7.61 -9.39 -8.59
N SER A 57 7.45 -9.60 -7.28
CA SER A 57 6.98 -10.86 -6.71
C SER A 57 5.51 -11.16 -7.02
N GLN A 58 4.74 -10.13 -7.36
CA GLN A 58 3.32 -10.18 -7.70
C GLN A 58 3.04 -9.24 -8.87
N LYS A 59 1.88 -9.40 -9.50
CA LYS A 59 1.39 -8.48 -10.53
C LYS A 59 0.69 -7.30 -9.88
N TYR A 60 1.01 -6.08 -10.32
CA TYR A 60 0.42 -4.83 -9.85
C TYR A 60 -0.29 -4.11 -11.00
N ASP A 61 -1.48 -3.57 -10.71
CA ASP A 61 -2.21 -2.66 -11.60
C ASP A 61 -2.27 -1.30 -10.91
N LEU A 62 -1.43 -0.36 -11.35
CA LEU A 62 -1.39 0.99 -10.80
C LEU A 62 -2.22 1.96 -11.65
N GLN A 63 -3.15 2.63 -11.01
CA GLN A 63 -3.94 3.71 -11.58
C GLN A 63 -3.64 5.04 -10.86
N LEU A 64 -3.41 6.10 -11.66
CA LEU A 64 -3.11 7.44 -11.16
C LEU A 64 -4.35 8.34 -11.23
N TYR A 65 -4.65 9.00 -10.11
CA TYR A 65 -5.80 9.88 -9.94
C TYR A 65 -5.36 11.33 -9.71
N GLY A 66 -6.23 12.27 -10.07
CA GLY A 66 -5.99 13.71 -9.88
C GLY A 66 -6.19 14.16 -8.43
N ALA A 67 -7.12 13.54 -7.72
CA ALA A 67 -7.52 13.93 -6.38
C ALA A 67 -7.81 12.72 -5.48
N ALA A 68 -7.67 12.91 -4.17
CA ALA A 68 -7.86 11.84 -3.20
C ALA A 68 -9.32 11.41 -3.04
N ASP A 69 -10.26 12.30 -3.31
CA ASP A 69 -11.71 12.03 -3.30
C ASP A 69 -12.14 11.02 -4.38
N GLU A 70 -11.38 10.88 -5.44
CA GLU A 70 -11.57 9.82 -6.44
C GLU A 70 -11.13 8.44 -5.93
N ILE A 71 -10.11 8.38 -5.08
CA ILE A 71 -9.52 7.14 -4.56
C ILE A 71 -10.31 6.61 -3.36
N VAL A 72 -10.69 7.49 -2.43
CA VAL A 72 -11.32 7.12 -1.15
C VAL A 72 -12.55 6.19 -1.31
N PRO A 73 -13.54 6.49 -2.16
CA PRO A 73 -14.69 5.61 -2.31
C PRO A 73 -14.32 4.24 -2.91
N LYS A 74 -13.30 4.17 -3.76
CA LYS A 74 -12.81 2.92 -4.35
C LYS A 74 -12.12 2.05 -3.31
N LEU A 75 -11.30 2.67 -2.44
CA LEU A 75 -10.63 1.98 -1.35
C LEU A 75 -11.63 1.41 -0.33
N ILE A 76 -12.64 2.21 0.07
CA ILE A 76 -13.68 1.76 1.00
C ILE A 76 -14.53 0.62 0.42
N LYS A 77 -14.78 0.63 -0.90
CA LYS A 77 -15.53 -0.42 -1.59
C LYS A 77 -14.71 -1.66 -1.94
N GLY A 78 -13.42 -1.70 -1.58
CA GLY A 78 -12.52 -2.80 -1.93
C GLY A 78 -12.25 -2.92 -3.43
N GLN A 79 -12.42 -1.84 -4.20
CA GLN A 79 -12.07 -1.77 -5.62
C GLN A 79 -10.58 -1.49 -5.85
N VAL A 80 -9.88 -1.06 -4.80
CA VAL A 80 -8.44 -0.82 -4.70
C VAL A 80 -7.95 -1.52 -3.45
N ASP A 81 -6.82 -2.19 -3.55
CA ASP A 81 -6.24 -2.95 -2.45
C ASP A 81 -5.22 -2.11 -1.67
N ILE A 82 -4.46 -1.27 -2.39
CA ILE A 82 -3.44 -0.37 -1.82
C ILE A 82 -3.63 1.02 -2.40
N ALA A 83 -3.55 2.05 -1.55
CA ALA A 83 -3.62 3.44 -1.99
C ALA A 83 -2.48 4.29 -1.41
N ALA A 84 -1.80 5.06 -2.28
CA ALA A 84 -0.87 6.10 -1.87
C ALA A 84 -1.64 7.42 -1.72
N ILE A 85 -1.93 7.79 -0.48
CA ILE A 85 -2.72 8.96 -0.09
C ILE A 85 -2.01 9.76 1.01
N PRO A 86 -2.37 11.04 1.25
CA PRO A 86 -1.82 11.82 2.36
C PRO A 86 -2.04 11.15 3.72
N ALA A 87 -1.04 11.24 4.61
CA ALA A 87 -1.06 10.56 5.91
C ALA A 87 -2.21 11.02 6.81
N ASN A 88 -2.59 12.30 6.79
CA ASN A 88 -3.74 12.83 7.52
C ASN A 88 -5.06 12.21 7.05
N LEU A 89 -5.22 12.00 5.75
CA LEU A 89 -6.39 11.32 5.19
C LEU A 89 -6.40 9.84 5.58
N ALA A 90 -5.26 9.16 5.54
CA ALA A 90 -5.13 7.77 5.97
C ALA A 90 -5.54 7.59 7.45
N ALA A 91 -5.11 8.49 8.34
CA ALA A 91 -5.52 8.49 9.74
C ALA A 91 -7.05 8.68 9.90
N THR A 92 -7.64 9.58 9.13
CA THR A 92 -9.09 9.81 9.12
C THR A 92 -9.85 8.56 8.65
N LEU A 93 -9.36 7.89 7.61
CA LEU A 93 -9.98 6.68 7.06
C LEU A 93 -9.86 5.50 8.03
N TYR A 94 -8.70 5.35 8.69
CA TYR A 94 -8.53 4.34 9.74
C TYR A 94 -9.61 4.47 10.82
N GLN A 95 -9.84 5.69 11.33
CA GLN A 95 -10.86 5.94 12.35
C GLN A 95 -12.28 5.72 11.82
N LYS A 96 -12.61 6.28 10.65
CA LYS A 96 -13.96 6.19 10.06
C LYS A 96 -14.34 4.77 9.66
N THR A 97 -13.40 3.93 9.33
CA THR A 97 -13.63 2.52 8.97
C THR A 97 -13.43 1.56 10.15
N ASN A 98 -13.19 2.10 11.35
CA ASN A 98 -12.93 1.33 12.55
C ASN A 98 -11.80 0.30 12.36
N GLY A 99 -10.69 0.74 11.73
CA GLY A 99 -9.53 -0.09 11.44
C GLY A 99 -9.64 -0.96 10.18
N GLY A 100 -10.72 -0.82 9.40
CA GLY A 100 -10.88 -1.54 8.14
C GLY A 100 -9.88 -1.13 7.05
N ILE A 101 -9.31 0.07 7.15
CA ILE A 101 -8.20 0.55 6.33
C ILE A 101 -7.02 0.79 7.27
N GLN A 102 -5.85 0.26 6.92
CA GLN A 102 -4.64 0.35 7.75
C GLN A 102 -3.51 1.03 7.00
N VAL A 103 -2.64 1.74 7.72
CA VAL A 103 -1.43 2.33 7.18
C VAL A 103 -0.33 1.26 7.18
N MET A 104 0.17 0.93 6.01
CA MET A 104 1.26 -0.05 5.85
C MET A 104 2.64 0.59 5.99
N ALA A 105 2.82 1.77 5.40
CA ALA A 105 4.10 2.47 5.40
C ALA A 105 3.91 3.96 5.07
N VAL A 106 4.90 4.76 5.46
CA VAL A 106 5.08 6.13 4.95
C VAL A 106 6.16 6.07 3.89
N ASN A 107 5.79 6.26 2.62
CA ASN A 107 6.69 6.10 1.49
C ASN A 107 7.40 7.39 1.06
N THR A 108 6.93 8.54 1.51
CA THR A 108 7.48 9.85 1.16
C THR A 108 7.46 10.78 2.37
N LEU A 109 8.59 11.38 2.69
CA LEU A 109 8.75 12.32 3.81
C LEU A 109 9.07 13.71 3.27
N GLY A 110 8.47 14.76 3.88
CA GLY A 110 8.84 16.15 3.62
C GLY A 110 8.53 16.62 2.19
N VAL A 111 7.26 16.60 1.79
CA VAL A 111 6.82 16.99 0.43
C VAL A 111 6.44 18.47 0.29
N LEU A 112 6.41 19.22 1.38
CA LEU A 112 6.00 20.62 1.36
C LEU A 112 7.21 21.54 1.58
N TYR A 113 7.28 22.57 0.74
CA TYR A 113 8.31 23.61 0.80
C TYR A 113 7.65 24.98 0.76
N VAL A 114 8.23 25.94 1.49
CA VAL A 114 7.84 27.36 1.37
C VAL A 114 8.59 27.96 0.19
N VAL A 115 7.86 28.55 -0.74
CA VAL A 115 8.41 29.17 -1.94
C VAL A 115 7.96 30.64 -1.98
N GLU A 116 8.87 31.55 -2.28
CA GLU A 116 8.56 32.96 -2.50
C GLU A 116 9.05 33.44 -3.85
N LYS A 117 8.46 34.53 -4.33
CA LYS A 117 9.02 35.34 -5.44
C LYS A 117 9.91 36.42 -4.85
N GLY A 118 11.22 36.16 -4.80
CA GLY A 118 12.20 37.08 -4.20
C GLY A 118 13.24 36.32 -3.40
N ASN A 119 13.88 36.98 -2.46
CA ASN A 119 14.89 36.42 -1.57
C ASN A 119 14.81 37.12 -0.20
N THR A 120 13.66 37.07 0.43
CA THR A 120 13.39 37.75 1.71
C THR A 120 13.03 36.82 2.84
N VAL A 121 12.79 35.52 2.55
CA VAL A 121 12.49 34.48 3.53
C VAL A 121 13.66 33.50 3.60
N HIS A 122 14.41 33.55 4.70
CA HIS A 122 15.56 32.67 4.95
C HIS A 122 15.32 31.72 6.14
N SER A 123 14.27 32.02 6.93
CA SER A 123 13.90 31.22 8.11
C SER A 123 12.40 31.28 8.35
N PHE A 124 11.89 30.38 9.20
CA PHE A 124 10.48 30.42 9.60
C PHE A 124 10.09 31.72 10.33
N SER A 125 11.01 32.38 11.02
CA SER A 125 10.74 33.64 11.69
C SER A 125 10.40 34.79 10.73
N ASP A 126 10.92 34.73 9.50
CA ASP A 126 10.66 35.74 8.47
C ASP A 126 9.24 35.66 7.88
N LEU A 127 8.51 34.59 8.20
CA LEU A 127 7.11 34.41 7.81
C LEU A 127 6.15 35.18 8.72
N LYS A 128 6.62 35.70 9.85
CA LYS A 128 5.75 36.44 10.80
C LYS A 128 5.12 37.65 10.12
N GLY A 129 3.79 37.71 10.17
CA GLY A 129 3.00 38.80 9.57
C GLY A 129 2.83 38.71 8.05
N ARG A 130 3.28 37.62 7.42
CA ARG A 130 3.10 37.38 5.97
C ARG A 130 1.87 36.51 5.71
N THR A 131 1.29 36.69 4.53
CA THR A 131 0.25 35.78 4.04
C THR A 131 0.90 34.57 3.37
N ILE A 132 0.52 33.35 3.82
CA ILE A 132 0.97 32.09 3.28
C ILE A 132 -0.21 31.42 2.59
N LEU A 133 -0.04 31.01 1.34
CA LEU A 133 -1.02 30.20 0.62
C LEU A 133 -0.64 28.74 0.77
N SER A 134 -1.60 27.90 1.09
CA SER A 134 -1.41 26.46 1.24
C SER A 134 -2.47 25.70 0.44
N THR A 135 -2.12 24.53 -0.02
CA THR A 135 -3.11 23.56 -0.50
C THR A 135 -3.92 23.06 0.69
N GLY A 136 -5.22 22.93 0.51
CA GLY A 136 -6.16 22.43 1.51
C GLY A 136 -6.03 20.94 1.80
#